data_722203eb5419e60320bd5c8fa0036b5b
#
_entry.id   722203eb5419e60320bd5c8fa0036b5b
#
_cell.length_a   1.000
_cell.length_b   1.000
_cell.length_c   1.000
_cell.angle_alpha   90.00
_cell.angle_beta   90.00
_cell.angle_gamma   90.00
#
_symmetry.space_group_name_H-M   'P 1'
#
loop_
_entity.id
_entity.type
_entity.pdbx_description
1 polymer ?
#
loop_
_entity_poly.entity_id
_entity_poly.type
_entity_poly.pdbx_seq_one_letter_code
_entity_poly.pdbx_strand_id
1 'polypeptide(L)'
;MPRKVRWTSRCALAGLLLLGPSLLASGSAFAGTATTTLGVSLTINAGCNVSSSPVAFPAQSLLASAVNQSGSVSVTCTNTTPYNVGLDKGAGTGASVSNRLMTGPSSATVAYGLYQDTAHTANWGNTVGTDTLAGTGNGNAQTLTVYGRIAPQTTPAPGAYADTVNVTVTF
;
A
#
# COMPACT_ATOMS: atom_id res chain seq x y z
N MET A 1 32.78 -1.72 29.64
CA MET A 1 33.55 -1.58 30.90
C MET A 1 33.25 -0.19 31.48
N PRO A 2 32.49 -0.06 32.55
CA PRO A 2 32.20 1.23 33.15
C PRO A 2 33.25 1.57 34.22
N ARG A 3 33.83 2.75 34.13
CA ARG A 3 34.76 3.28 35.15
C ARG A 3 33.96 3.78 36.36
N LYS A 4 34.25 3.19 37.53
CA LYS A 4 33.78 3.65 38.84
C LYS A 4 34.65 4.82 39.30
N VAL A 5 34.04 5.97 39.55
CA VAL A 5 34.67 7.08 40.28
C VAL A 5 34.38 6.89 41.74
N ARG A 6 35.46 6.74 42.55
CA ARG A 6 35.40 6.69 44.01
C ARG A 6 35.66 8.09 44.58
N TRP A 7 34.72 8.59 45.34
CA TRP A 7 34.90 9.76 46.19
C TRP A 7 35.27 9.31 47.63
N THR A 8 36.40 9.71 48.09
CA THR A 8 36.82 9.51 49.48
C THR A 8 36.65 10.82 50.24
N SER A 9 35.70 10.84 51.18
CA SER A 9 35.56 11.92 52.15
C SER A 9 36.55 11.68 53.29
N ARG A 10 37.32 12.67 53.63
CA ARG A 10 38.08 12.73 54.89
C ARG A 10 37.54 13.88 55.73
N CYS A 11 36.87 13.52 56.85
CA CYS A 11 36.54 14.44 57.93
C CYS A 11 37.79 14.72 58.75
N ALA A 12 38.04 15.97 59.05
CA ALA A 12 38.90 16.37 60.17
C ALA A 12 38.10 17.30 61.10
N LEU A 13 37.95 16.86 62.36
CA LEU A 13 37.40 17.63 63.45
C LEU A 13 38.41 18.68 63.94
N ALA A 14 37.94 19.89 64.15
CA ALA A 14 38.53 20.77 65.18
C ALA A 14 37.38 21.69 65.67
N GLY A 15 37.06 21.57 66.95
CA GLY A 15 36.02 22.35 67.58
C GLY A 15 36.50 23.72 68.03
N LEU A 16 35.57 24.68 68.03
CA LEU A 16 35.62 25.82 68.99
C LEU A 16 34.21 26.36 69.14
N LEU A 17 33.65 26.29 70.37
CA LEU A 17 32.41 26.93 70.78
C LEU A 17 32.57 28.46 70.84
N LEU A 18 31.77 29.19 70.07
CA LEU A 18 31.38 30.58 70.35
C LEU A 18 29.88 30.74 70.11
N LEU A 19 29.12 30.97 71.20
CA LEU A 19 27.73 31.37 71.14
C LEU A 19 27.62 32.77 70.54
N GLY A 20 27.06 32.86 69.32
CA GLY A 20 26.60 34.12 68.73
C GLY A 20 25.13 33.97 68.36
N PRO A 21 24.29 35.07 68.43
CA PRO A 21 22.85 34.97 68.16
C PRO A 21 22.65 34.63 66.69
N SER A 22 21.99 33.49 66.44
CA SER A 22 21.60 33.03 65.09
C SER A 22 20.52 33.90 64.52
N LEU A 23 20.84 34.85 63.66
CA LEU A 23 19.91 35.46 62.74
C LEU A 23 19.54 34.39 61.70
N LEU A 24 18.36 33.82 61.87
CA LEU A 24 17.76 32.96 60.82
C LEU A 24 17.39 33.87 59.62
N ALA A 25 18.33 34.02 58.69
CA ALA A 25 18.04 34.56 57.40
C ALA A 25 17.22 33.52 56.60
N SER A 26 15.91 33.71 56.54
CA SER A 26 15.05 32.95 55.65
C SER A 26 15.41 33.29 54.21
N GLY A 27 16.32 32.54 53.64
CA GLY A 27 16.63 32.62 52.21
C GLY A 27 15.44 32.13 51.38
N SER A 28 14.76 33.05 50.71
CA SER A 28 13.74 32.71 49.73
C SER A 28 14.43 31.91 48.61
N ALA A 29 14.15 30.62 48.55
CA ALA A 29 14.57 29.80 47.42
C ALA A 29 13.75 30.25 46.20
N PHE A 30 14.36 30.98 45.30
CA PHE A 30 13.75 31.29 44.00
C PHE A 30 13.86 30.01 43.13
N ALA A 31 12.69 29.42 42.82
CA ALA A 31 12.63 28.37 41.86
C ALA A 31 12.87 28.98 40.48
N GLY A 32 14.07 28.78 39.94
CA GLY A 32 14.41 29.12 38.56
C GLY A 32 13.86 28.08 37.62
N THR A 33 13.22 28.52 36.52
CA THR A 33 12.82 27.67 35.40
C THR A 33 13.80 27.86 34.24
N ALA A 34 14.31 26.75 33.69
CA ALA A 34 15.08 26.75 32.44
C ALA A 34 14.21 26.11 31.36
N THR A 35 14.10 26.76 30.20
CA THR A 35 13.35 26.26 29.04
C THR A 35 14.25 26.20 27.82
N THR A 36 14.01 25.19 26.99
CA THR A 36 14.60 25.08 25.67
C THR A 36 13.55 24.60 24.67
N THR A 37 13.81 24.73 23.39
CA THR A 37 12.93 24.23 22.35
C THR A 37 13.49 22.93 21.77
N LEU A 38 12.61 21.92 21.59
CA LEU A 38 12.90 20.70 20.86
C LEU A 38 12.21 20.78 19.49
N GLY A 39 13.00 20.81 18.41
CA GLY A 39 12.48 20.72 17.05
C GLY A 39 12.02 19.30 16.75
N VAL A 40 10.79 19.15 16.24
CA VAL A 40 10.25 17.87 15.74
C VAL A 40 9.86 18.07 14.28
N SER A 41 10.33 17.18 13.40
CA SER A 41 10.04 17.25 11.96
C SER A 41 9.76 15.87 11.39
N LEU A 42 8.90 15.82 10.35
CA LEU A 42 8.57 14.64 9.56
C LEU A 42 8.42 15.06 8.11
N THR A 43 8.93 14.24 7.18
CA THR A 43 8.67 14.39 5.75
C THR A 43 7.80 13.21 5.29
N ILE A 44 6.69 13.49 4.62
CA ILE A 44 5.82 12.50 3.98
C ILE A 44 6.03 12.60 2.48
N ASN A 45 6.47 11.49 1.89
CA ASN A 45 6.65 11.37 0.44
C ASN A 45 5.39 10.75 -0.20
N ALA A 46 5.19 11.00 -1.49
CA ALA A 46 4.18 10.29 -2.27
C ALA A 46 4.47 8.78 -2.25
N GLY A 47 3.42 7.97 -2.12
CA GLY A 47 3.51 6.52 -2.09
C GLY A 47 2.16 5.87 -2.31
N CYS A 48 2.16 4.68 -2.93
CA CYS A 48 0.96 3.88 -3.19
C CYS A 48 1.18 2.42 -2.79
N ASN A 49 0.12 1.81 -2.25
CA ASN A 49 0.00 0.37 -2.07
C ASN A 49 -1.13 -0.16 -2.94
N VAL A 50 -0.99 -1.38 -3.46
CA VAL A 50 -1.99 -2.05 -4.29
C VAL A 50 -2.21 -3.48 -3.82
N SER A 51 -3.47 -3.91 -3.85
CA SER A 51 -3.88 -5.30 -3.68
C SER A 51 -5.01 -5.63 -4.65
N SER A 52 -5.28 -6.92 -4.89
CA SER A 52 -6.34 -7.34 -5.82
C SER A 52 -7.12 -8.53 -5.30
N SER A 53 -8.38 -8.61 -5.72
CA SER A 53 -9.21 -9.81 -5.62
C SER A 53 -9.42 -10.37 -7.03
N PRO A 54 -9.39 -11.71 -7.20
CA PRO A 54 -9.41 -12.33 -8.52
C PRO A 54 -10.73 -12.13 -9.25
N VAL A 55 -10.67 -12.14 -10.59
CA VAL A 55 -11.83 -12.36 -11.47
C VAL A 55 -11.97 -13.87 -11.67
N ALA A 56 -12.81 -14.51 -10.87
CA ALA A 56 -12.99 -15.96 -10.88
C ALA A 56 -14.29 -16.32 -11.64
N PHE A 57 -14.18 -16.64 -12.93
CA PHE A 57 -15.32 -17.07 -13.73
C PHE A 57 -15.90 -18.40 -13.20
N PRO A 58 -17.22 -18.53 -13.16
CA PRO A 58 -17.85 -19.78 -12.75
C PRO A 58 -17.59 -20.90 -13.77
N ALA A 59 -17.65 -22.16 -13.31
CA ALA A 59 -17.48 -23.31 -14.18
C ALA A 59 -18.51 -23.30 -15.33
N GLN A 60 -18.06 -23.60 -16.53
CA GLN A 60 -18.88 -23.64 -17.74
C GLN A 60 -18.72 -24.98 -18.44
N SER A 61 -19.82 -25.50 -19.01
CA SER A 61 -19.76 -26.66 -19.90
C SER A 61 -19.55 -26.24 -21.36
N LEU A 62 -20.13 -25.12 -21.76
CA LEU A 62 -20.02 -24.58 -23.11
C LEU A 62 -19.84 -23.05 -23.05
N LEU A 63 -19.06 -22.48 -23.93
CA LEU A 63 -18.84 -21.04 -24.10
C LEU A 63 -19.70 -20.47 -25.22
N ALA A 64 -20.94 -20.95 -25.37
CA ALA A 64 -21.88 -20.51 -26.42
C ALA A 64 -22.47 -19.11 -26.12
N SER A 65 -22.47 -18.66 -24.89
CA SER A 65 -22.91 -17.33 -24.46
C SER A 65 -21.83 -16.62 -23.64
N ALA A 66 -21.92 -15.29 -23.54
CA ALA A 66 -20.97 -14.51 -22.76
C ALA A 66 -21.03 -14.86 -21.28
N VAL A 67 -19.88 -15.01 -20.64
CA VAL A 67 -19.72 -15.21 -19.21
C VAL A 67 -19.09 -13.97 -18.63
N ASN A 68 -19.78 -13.30 -17.71
CA ASN A 68 -19.31 -12.08 -17.06
C ASN A 68 -19.01 -12.37 -15.59
N GLN A 69 -17.95 -11.76 -15.08
CA GLN A 69 -17.55 -11.84 -13.68
C GLN A 69 -16.77 -10.60 -13.30
N SER A 70 -16.83 -10.21 -12.03
CA SER A 70 -16.06 -9.09 -11.54
C SER A 70 -15.04 -9.51 -10.49
N GLY A 71 -13.93 -8.80 -10.46
CA GLY A 71 -12.94 -8.77 -9.38
C GLY A 71 -12.71 -7.34 -8.93
N SER A 72 -11.65 -7.09 -8.19
CA SER A 72 -11.31 -5.73 -7.78
C SER A 72 -9.82 -5.50 -7.62
N VAL A 73 -9.42 -4.25 -7.79
CA VAL A 73 -8.12 -3.72 -7.40
C VAL A 73 -8.35 -2.67 -6.31
N SER A 74 -7.65 -2.78 -5.19
CA SER A 74 -7.68 -1.79 -4.12
C SER A 74 -6.38 -1.01 -4.13
N VAL A 75 -6.45 0.31 -4.23
CA VAL A 75 -5.32 1.23 -4.26
C VAL A 75 -5.40 2.15 -3.07
N THR A 76 -4.30 2.27 -2.32
CA THR A 76 -4.17 3.24 -1.22
C THR A 76 -2.96 4.11 -1.50
N CYS A 77 -3.18 5.36 -1.89
CA CYS A 77 -2.13 6.33 -2.14
C CYS A 77 -2.18 7.47 -1.13
N THR A 78 -1.02 8.08 -0.87
CA THR A 78 -0.91 9.34 -0.11
C THR A 78 -1.91 10.36 -0.65
N ASN A 79 -2.51 11.14 0.24
CA ASN A 79 -3.52 12.14 -0.14
C ASN A 79 -2.99 13.08 -1.23
N THR A 80 -3.85 13.43 -2.18
CA THR A 80 -3.57 14.27 -3.36
C THR A 80 -2.56 13.69 -4.38
N THR A 81 -2.05 12.47 -4.19
CA THR A 81 -1.16 11.81 -5.16
C THR A 81 -1.96 11.33 -6.37
N PRO A 82 -1.70 11.84 -7.59
CA PRO A 82 -2.33 11.30 -8.80
C PRO A 82 -1.76 9.91 -9.10
N TYR A 83 -2.59 9.00 -9.59
CA TYR A 83 -2.15 7.66 -9.98
C TYR A 83 -2.88 7.16 -11.22
N ASN A 84 -2.27 6.17 -11.89
CA ASN A 84 -2.86 5.40 -12.96
C ASN A 84 -2.71 3.91 -12.66
N VAL A 85 -3.79 3.16 -12.78
CA VAL A 85 -3.79 1.70 -12.60
C VAL A 85 -3.85 1.03 -13.96
N GLY A 86 -2.86 0.21 -14.27
CA GLY A 86 -2.76 -0.58 -15.48
C GLY A 86 -2.85 -2.07 -15.20
N LEU A 87 -3.46 -2.80 -16.13
CA LEU A 87 -3.52 -4.26 -16.17
C LEU A 87 -2.82 -4.76 -17.44
N ASP A 88 -1.78 -5.57 -17.29
CA ASP A 88 -1.03 -6.09 -18.43
C ASP A 88 -1.82 -7.12 -19.26
N LYS A 89 -1.21 -7.66 -20.28
CA LYS A 89 -1.80 -8.64 -21.19
C LYS A 89 -1.95 -10.05 -20.60
N GLY A 90 -1.40 -10.29 -19.42
CA GLY A 90 -1.32 -11.63 -18.83
C GLY A 90 -0.15 -12.46 -19.40
N ALA A 91 -0.06 -13.71 -18.95
CA ALA A 91 0.99 -14.66 -19.29
C ALA A 91 0.71 -15.50 -20.54
N GLY A 92 -0.51 -15.48 -21.07
CA GLY A 92 -0.91 -16.27 -22.24
C GLY A 92 -0.08 -15.95 -23.49
N THR A 93 0.44 -16.98 -24.16
CA THR A 93 1.22 -16.81 -25.38
C THR A 93 0.39 -16.21 -26.50
N GLY A 94 0.84 -15.09 -27.08
CA GLY A 94 0.11 -14.36 -28.12
C GLY A 94 -1.00 -13.44 -27.59
N ALA A 95 -1.17 -13.30 -26.26
CA ALA A 95 -2.13 -12.40 -25.66
C ALA A 95 -1.78 -10.92 -25.91
N SER A 96 -2.81 -10.09 -25.94
CA SER A 96 -2.74 -8.62 -25.91
C SER A 96 -3.63 -8.08 -24.78
N VAL A 97 -3.52 -6.81 -24.46
CA VAL A 97 -4.39 -6.18 -23.44
C VAL A 97 -5.88 -6.18 -23.84
N SER A 98 -6.18 -6.21 -25.15
CA SER A 98 -7.56 -6.28 -25.67
C SER A 98 -8.04 -7.72 -25.92
N ASN A 99 -7.15 -8.70 -25.88
CA ASN A 99 -7.48 -10.12 -26.11
C ASN A 99 -6.55 -10.98 -25.24
N ARG A 100 -6.85 -11.09 -23.96
CA ARG A 100 -6.09 -11.90 -23.00
C ARG A 100 -6.44 -13.38 -23.18
N LEU A 101 -5.51 -14.27 -22.80
CA LEU A 101 -5.65 -15.70 -23.00
C LEU A 101 -5.37 -16.45 -21.68
N MET A 102 -6.39 -17.08 -21.11
CA MET A 102 -6.17 -18.12 -20.10
C MET A 102 -5.63 -19.35 -20.79
N THR A 103 -4.64 -20.00 -20.17
CA THR A 103 -4.04 -21.24 -20.67
C THR A 103 -4.51 -22.44 -19.85
N GLY A 104 -4.86 -23.51 -20.51
CA GLY A 104 -5.34 -24.77 -19.92
C GLY A 104 -4.58 -25.98 -20.43
N PRO A 105 -5.19 -27.20 -20.32
CA PRO A 105 -4.56 -28.44 -20.75
C PRO A 105 -4.09 -28.42 -22.19
N SER A 106 -2.92 -29.04 -22.46
CA SER A 106 -2.32 -29.13 -23.80
C SER A 106 -2.16 -27.78 -24.51
N SER A 107 -1.91 -26.72 -23.73
CA SER A 107 -1.79 -25.34 -24.24
C SER A 107 -3.07 -24.80 -24.91
N ALA A 108 -4.23 -25.41 -24.67
CA ALA A 108 -5.51 -24.88 -25.11
C ALA A 108 -5.77 -23.53 -24.43
N THR A 109 -6.45 -22.61 -25.11
CA THR A 109 -6.66 -21.27 -24.59
C THR A 109 -8.14 -20.88 -24.57
N VAL A 110 -8.49 -19.99 -23.64
CA VAL A 110 -9.78 -19.28 -23.59
C VAL A 110 -9.49 -17.79 -23.62
N ALA A 111 -10.04 -17.12 -24.64
CA ALA A 111 -9.93 -15.67 -24.76
C ALA A 111 -10.85 -14.95 -23.79
N TYR A 112 -10.37 -13.86 -23.18
CA TYR A 112 -11.15 -13.04 -22.24
C TYR A 112 -10.72 -11.57 -22.32
N GLY A 113 -11.59 -10.67 -21.86
CA GLY A 113 -11.31 -9.25 -21.72
C GLY A 113 -11.45 -8.79 -20.26
N LEU A 114 -10.74 -7.73 -19.91
CA LEU A 114 -10.91 -6.99 -18.66
C LEU A 114 -11.25 -5.54 -18.99
N TYR A 115 -12.24 -4.99 -18.30
CA TYR A 115 -12.83 -3.71 -18.64
C TYR A 115 -13.00 -2.84 -17.40
N GLN A 116 -13.09 -1.53 -17.63
CA GLN A 116 -13.31 -0.51 -16.61
C GLN A 116 -14.80 -0.28 -16.32
N ASP A 117 -15.70 -0.79 -17.19
CA ASP A 117 -17.12 -0.56 -17.16
C ASP A 117 -17.95 -1.86 -17.25
N THR A 118 -19.18 -1.82 -16.74
CA THR A 118 -20.13 -2.95 -16.76
C THR A 118 -20.63 -3.27 -18.17
N ALA A 119 -20.58 -2.32 -19.11
CA ALA A 119 -20.97 -2.52 -20.51
C ALA A 119 -19.87 -3.28 -21.30
N HIS A 120 -18.68 -3.44 -20.73
CA HIS A 120 -17.51 -4.07 -21.36
C HIS A 120 -17.10 -3.36 -22.66
N THR A 121 -17.08 -2.03 -22.65
CA THR A 121 -16.71 -1.18 -23.79
C THR A 121 -15.36 -0.51 -23.61
N ALA A 122 -15.00 -0.13 -22.38
CA ALA A 122 -13.74 0.49 -22.03
C ALA A 122 -12.74 -0.60 -21.61
N ASN A 123 -11.87 -1.04 -22.54
CA ASN A 123 -10.82 -2.00 -22.22
C ASN A 123 -9.87 -1.44 -21.15
N TRP A 124 -9.46 -2.29 -20.21
CA TRP A 124 -8.50 -1.91 -19.18
C TRP A 124 -7.13 -2.49 -19.54
N GLY A 125 -6.24 -1.65 -20.06
CA GLY A 125 -4.88 -2.00 -20.44
C GLY A 125 -3.84 -1.39 -19.50
N ASN A 126 -2.62 -1.18 -20.02
CA ASN A 126 -1.48 -0.72 -19.23
C ASN A 126 -0.74 0.49 -19.84
N THR A 127 -1.33 1.16 -20.82
CA THR A 127 -0.76 2.36 -21.44
C THR A 127 -1.32 3.60 -20.74
N VAL A 128 -0.48 4.27 -19.94
CA VAL A 128 -0.87 5.47 -19.20
C VAL A 128 -1.42 6.54 -20.12
N GLY A 129 -2.59 7.10 -19.76
CA GLY A 129 -3.29 8.12 -20.52
C GLY A 129 -4.09 7.58 -21.71
N THR A 130 -4.09 6.26 -21.96
CA THR A 130 -4.82 5.64 -23.06
C THR A 130 -5.87 4.66 -22.54
N ASP A 131 -5.47 3.64 -21.80
CA ASP A 131 -6.34 2.54 -21.38
C ASP A 131 -6.15 2.15 -19.89
N THR A 132 -5.38 2.93 -19.12
CA THR A 132 -5.28 2.82 -17.66
C THR A 132 -6.45 3.55 -16.98
N LEU A 133 -6.79 3.14 -15.76
CA LEU A 133 -7.76 3.87 -14.94
C LEU A 133 -7.02 4.89 -14.06
N ALA A 134 -7.31 6.18 -14.29
CA ALA A 134 -6.72 7.27 -13.51
C ALA A 134 -7.49 7.54 -12.21
N GLY A 135 -6.78 8.00 -11.19
CA GLY A 135 -7.36 8.42 -9.92
C GLY A 135 -6.45 9.36 -9.13
N THR A 136 -6.94 9.79 -7.98
CA THR A 136 -6.18 10.61 -7.03
C THR A 136 -6.30 10.00 -5.64
N GLY A 137 -5.17 9.81 -4.97
CA GLY A 137 -5.09 9.31 -3.60
C GLY A 137 -5.83 10.20 -2.60
N ASN A 138 -6.46 9.58 -1.62
CA ASN A 138 -7.18 10.26 -0.53
C ASN A 138 -6.72 9.77 0.86
N GLY A 139 -5.60 9.06 0.93
CA GLY A 139 -5.08 8.45 2.15
C GLY A 139 -5.78 7.16 2.58
N ASN A 140 -6.90 6.78 1.94
CA ASN A 140 -7.67 5.59 2.25
C ASN A 140 -7.67 4.60 1.06
N ALA A 141 -8.07 3.36 1.33
CA ALA A 141 -8.24 2.36 0.29
C ALA A 141 -9.38 2.74 -0.67
N GLN A 142 -9.10 2.79 -1.96
CA GLN A 142 -10.04 3.06 -3.05
C GLN A 142 -10.19 1.78 -3.86
N THR A 143 -11.40 1.22 -3.90
CA THR A 143 -11.69 -0.02 -4.62
C THR A 143 -12.13 0.28 -6.04
N LEU A 144 -11.43 -0.29 -7.00
CA LEU A 144 -11.68 -0.20 -8.44
C LEU A 144 -12.20 -1.57 -8.90
N THR A 145 -13.40 -1.61 -9.48
CA THR A 145 -13.97 -2.87 -9.97
C THR A 145 -13.38 -3.24 -11.32
N VAL A 146 -12.93 -4.48 -11.45
CA VAL A 146 -12.47 -5.08 -12.71
C VAL A 146 -13.61 -5.91 -13.29
N TYR A 147 -14.10 -5.55 -14.46
CA TYR A 147 -15.16 -6.28 -15.14
C TYR A 147 -14.56 -7.25 -16.16
N GLY A 148 -14.62 -8.54 -15.84
CA GLY A 148 -14.14 -9.61 -16.70
C GLY A 148 -15.26 -10.15 -17.60
N ARG A 149 -14.93 -10.47 -18.85
CA ARG A 149 -15.84 -11.09 -19.81
C ARG A 149 -15.13 -12.12 -20.67
N ILE A 150 -15.72 -13.30 -20.74
CA ILE A 150 -15.47 -14.29 -21.80
C ILE A 150 -16.55 -14.11 -22.84
N ALA A 151 -16.19 -13.72 -24.05
CA ALA A 151 -17.13 -13.63 -25.16
C ALA A 151 -17.51 -15.03 -25.65
N PRO A 152 -18.67 -15.22 -26.33
CA PRO A 152 -19.01 -16.48 -26.99
C PRO A 152 -17.87 -16.94 -27.89
N GLN A 153 -17.44 -18.17 -27.73
CA GLN A 153 -16.32 -18.75 -28.50
C GLN A 153 -16.42 -20.28 -28.54
N THR A 154 -15.63 -20.90 -29.39
CA THR A 154 -15.49 -22.36 -29.42
C THR A 154 -14.98 -22.85 -28.06
N THR A 155 -15.70 -23.82 -27.47
CA THR A 155 -15.31 -24.39 -26.19
C THR A 155 -14.11 -25.32 -26.37
N PRO A 156 -12.98 -25.05 -25.70
CA PRO A 156 -11.81 -25.92 -25.79
C PRO A 156 -11.95 -27.17 -24.92
N ALA A 157 -10.88 -27.97 -24.81
CA ALA A 157 -10.86 -29.22 -24.04
C ALA A 157 -11.24 -28.98 -22.55
N PRO A 158 -11.92 -29.92 -21.89
CA PRO A 158 -12.21 -29.82 -20.47
C PRO A 158 -10.97 -29.71 -19.62
N GLY A 159 -10.99 -28.84 -18.59
CA GLY A 159 -9.89 -28.66 -17.65
C GLY A 159 -9.93 -27.30 -16.97
N ALA A 160 -8.92 -27.03 -16.14
CA ALA A 160 -8.73 -25.72 -15.51
C ALA A 160 -7.98 -24.78 -16.48
N TYR A 161 -8.51 -23.56 -16.63
CA TYR A 161 -7.91 -22.48 -17.41
C TYR A 161 -7.57 -21.34 -16.47
N ALA A 162 -6.32 -20.85 -16.55
CA ALA A 162 -5.84 -19.77 -15.70
C ALA A 162 -4.94 -18.81 -16.46
N ASP A 163 -4.88 -17.58 -15.99
CA ASP A 163 -3.94 -16.55 -16.41
C ASP A 163 -3.49 -15.73 -15.19
N THR A 164 -2.37 -15.06 -15.30
CA THR A 164 -1.87 -14.12 -14.30
C THR A 164 -1.64 -12.77 -14.95
N VAL A 165 -2.41 -11.77 -14.52
CA VAL A 165 -2.34 -10.38 -14.98
C VAL A 165 -1.63 -9.56 -13.92
N ASN A 166 -0.57 -8.83 -14.31
CA ASN A 166 0.10 -7.91 -13.38
C ASN A 166 -0.66 -6.59 -13.30
N VAL A 167 -0.85 -6.14 -12.08
CA VAL A 167 -1.44 -4.83 -11.77
C VAL A 167 -0.30 -3.86 -11.48
N THR A 168 -0.25 -2.74 -12.21
CA THR A 168 0.76 -1.69 -12.03
C THR A 168 0.08 -0.39 -11.64
N VAL A 169 0.56 0.24 -10.56
CA VAL A 169 0.16 1.60 -10.17
C VAL A 169 1.33 2.54 -10.45
N THR A 170 1.10 3.51 -11.32
CA THR A 170 2.05 4.59 -11.65
C THR A 170 1.60 5.88 -10.97
N PHE A 171 2.48 6.51 -10.19
CA PHE A 171 2.20 7.73 -9.41
C PHE A 171 3.42 8.65 -9.33
#